data_49a82f374e0673d7f8fe16805d241b13
#
_entry.id   49a82f374e0673d7f8fe16805d241b13
#
_cell.length_a   1.000
_cell.length_b   1.000
_cell.length_c   1.000
_cell.angle_alpha   90.00
_cell.angle_beta   90.00
_cell.angle_gamma   90.00
#
_symmetry.space_group_name_H-M   'P 1'
#
loop_
_entity.id
_entity.type
_entity.pdbx_description
1 polymer ?
#
loop_
_entity_poly.entity_id
_entity_poly.type
_entity_poly.pdbx_seq_one_letter_code
_entity_poly.pdbx_strand_id
1 'polypeptide(L)'
;EEDDNNPEDEKGVSEKDGNKINQENMSLDGNLDVSAYLGFLENATDVSEEISPMARELHVEAVYDILKEIRDEFPSVDIEACSGGGARVDLGMMRLTDQFWPSDNTDPFQRLLIQDGCATFYLPKMTSCWVTDSNSGVYGSTLQELQYRFHVSMSGGTLGIGANITQFNSEQMELASKMIATYKGVRHVIFNGDRYSVGDPATDEYHLVQYVTKDQLETVAFIFRSTSIKPVIGNRVKLHGLNEELLYTSIEAEQCTMYGCSLMRLGLSLSMPTSQRSMMFYFKAAIP
;
A
#
# COMPACT_ATOMS: atom_id res chain seq x y z
N GLU A 1 7.36 -61.54 -39.85
CA GLU A 1 7.01 -62.27 -38.62
C GLU A 1 6.46 -61.23 -37.66
N GLU A 2 5.17 -61.19 -37.75
CA GLU A 2 4.11 -61.34 -36.76
C GLU A 2 4.05 -60.14 -35.81
N ASP A 3 3.09 -59.25 -36.04
CA ASP A 3 1.67 -59.25 -35.60
C ASP A 3 1.53 -59.09 -34.08
N ASP A 4 0.99 -58.00 -33.65
CA ASP A 4 -0.29 -58.02 -32.99
C ASP A 4 -0.89 -56.61 -32.81
N ASN A 5 -1.97 -56.40 -33.49
CA ASN A 5 -3.00 -55.39 -33.27
C ASN A 5 -3.70 -55.63 -31.94
N ASN A 6 -3.89 -54.61 -31.17
CA ASN A 6 -5.11 -54.52 -30.36
C ASN A 6 -5.58 -53.09 -30.20
N PRO A 7 -6.74 -52.71 -30.69
CA PRO A 7 -7.40 -51.45 -30.40
C PRO A 7 -8.32 -51.63 -29.21
N GLU A 8 -8.00 -51.10 -28.07
CA GLU A 8 -8.96 -51.01 -26.97
C GLU A 8 -9.34 -49.57 -26.65
N ASP A 9 -10.58 -49.33 -27.05
CA ASP A 9 -11.58 -48.54 -26.37
C ASP A 9 -11.28 -47.09 -25.96
N GLU A 10 -11.50 -46.21 -26.95
CA GLU A 10 -12.04 -44.88 -26.67
C GLU A 10 -13.42 -45.03 -25.99
N LYS A 11 -13.44 -44.97 -24.66
CA LYS A 11 -14.67 -44.67 -23.92
C LYS A 11 -14.80 -43.16 -23.84
N GLY A 12 -15.71 -42.64 -24.64
CA GLY A 12 -16.19 -41.29 -24.61
C GLY A 12 -16.58 -40.89 -23.18
N VAL A 13 -15.86 -39.88 -22.66
CA VAL A 13 -16.29 -39.14 -21.48
C VAL A 13 -17.46 -38.28 -21.96
N SER A 14 -18.65 -38.59 -21.52
CA SER A 14 -19.88 -37.85 -21.80
C SER A 14 -19.74 -36.46 -21.17
N GLU A 15 -19.73 -35.44 -22.01
CA GLU A 15 -20.07 -34.07 -21.64
C GLU A 15 -21.55 -34.06 -21.16
N LYS A 16 -21.79 -34.19 -19.89
CA LYS A 16 -23.03 -33.77 -19.22
C LYS A 16 -22.88 -33.89 -17.72
N ASP A 17 -22.19 -32.93 -17.11
CA ASP A 17 -22.53 -32.50 -15.76
C ASP A 17 -22.16 -31.02 -15.64
N GLY A 18 -23.00 -30.20 -16.28
CA GLY A 18 -23.09 -28.79 -15.95
C GLY A 18 -23.46 -28.68 -14.49
N ASN A 19 -22.53 -28.17 -13.68
CA ASN A 19 -22.67 -27.93 -12.26
C ASN A 19 -23.89 -27.02 -12.05
N LYS A 20 -25.08 -27.61 -11.90
CA LYS A 20 -26.22 -26.91 -11.32
C LYS A 20 -25.86 -26.68 -9.87
N ILE A 21 -25.67 -25.41 -9.52
CA ILE A 21 -25.64 -25.00 -8.12
C ILE A 21 -27.00 -25.40 -7.56
N ASN A 22 -27.04 -26.51 -6.83
CA ASN A 22 -28.22 -26.91 -6.11
C ASN A 22 -28.38 -25.93 -4.95
N GLN A 23 -29.53 -25.28 -4.89
CA GLN A 23 -29.96 -24.46 -3.73
C GLN A 23 -29.98 -25.24 -2.40
N GLU A 24 -29.75 -26.56 -2.44
CA GLU A 24 -29.69 -27.45 -1.28
C GLU A 24 -28.38 -27.37 -0.48
N ASN A 25 -27.34 -26.66 -0.97
CA ASN A 25 -26.08 -26.48 -0.24
C ASN A 25 -26.04 -25.21 0.60
N MET A 26 -27.13 -24.45 0.67
CA MET A 26 -27.30 -23.43 1.70
C MET A 26 -27.89 -24.12 2.92
N SER A 27 -27.08 -24.39 3.92
CA SER A 27 -27.55 -24.90 5.21
C SER A 27 -28.49 -23.87 5.83
N LEU A 28 -29.66 -24.32 6.25
CA LEU A 28 -30.70 -23.50 6.88
C LEU A 28 -30.29 -22.94 8.27
N ASP A 29 -29.09 -23.22 8.72
CA ASP A 29 -28.57 -22.92 10.05
C ASP A 29 -27.63 -21.66 10.05
N GLY A 30 -27.61 -20.91 8.95
CA GLY A 30 -26.85 -19.64 8.91
C GLY A 30 -25.33 -19.79 8.86
N ASN A 31 -24.79 -20.99 8.70
CA ASN A 31 -23.36 -21.20 8.48
C ASN A 31 -23.01 -20.99 7.00
N LEU A 32 -22.29 -19.93 6.71
CA LEU A 32 -21.77 -19.64 5.38
C LEU A 32 -20.72 -20.71 5.01
N ASP A 33 -21.00 -21.55 4.04
CA ASP A 33 -19.98 -22.45 3.48
C ASP A 33 -19.06 -21.70 2.53
N VAL A 34 -18.05 -21.04 3.12
CA VAL A 34 -17.03 -20.28 2.39
C VAL A 34 -16.26 -21.16 1.41
N SER A 35 -16.16 -22.49 1.67
CA SER A 35 -15.44 -23.41 0.81
C SER A 35 -16.18 -23.67 -0.51
N ALA A 36 -17.50 -23.72 -0.48
CA ALA A 36 -18.32 -23.81 -1.69
C ALA A 36 -18.21 -22.56 -2.56
N TYR A 37 -18.14 -21.38 -1.94
CA TYR A 37 -17.96 -20.11 -2.64
C TYR A 37 -16.54 -19.97 -3.25
N LEU A 38 -15.49 -20.36 -2.52
CA LEU A 38 -14.12 -20.38 -3.02
C LEU A 38 -13.96 -21.36 -4.18
N GLY A 39 -14.56 -22.57 -4.09
CA GLY A 39 -14.60 -23.54 -5.18
C GLY A 39 -15.34 -23.02 -6.42
N PHE A 40 -16.36 -22.19 -6.26
CA PHE A 40 -17.02 -21.50 -7.36
C PHE A 40 -16.12 -20.45 -8.02
N LEU A 41 -15.36 -19.68 -7.24
CA LEU A 41 -14.43 -18.68 -7.77
C LEU A 41 -13.24 -19.33 -8.49
N GLU A 42 -12.72 -20.45 -8.01
CA GLU A 42 -11.64 -21.20 -8.66
C GLU A 42 -12.07 -21.78 -10.02
N ASN A 43 -13.32 -22.20 -10.15
CA ASN A 43 -13.86 -22.71 -11.41
C ASN A 43 -14.41 -21.61 -12.33
N ALA A 44 -14.58 -20.38 -11.85
CA ALA A 44 -15.10 -19.26 -12.66
C ALA A 44 -14.08 -18.69 -13.67
N THR A 45 -12.83 -19.13 -13.65
CA THR A 45 -11.80 -18.70 -14.62
C THR A 45 -12.04 -19.23 -16.04
N ASP A 46 -12.93 -20.21 -16.20
CA ASP A 46 -13.27 -20.82 -17.50
C ASP A 46 -14.63 -20.36 -18.06
N VAL A 47 -15.26 -19.37 -17.44
CA VAL A 47 -16.52 -18.82 -17.93
C VAL A 47 -16.22 -17.83 -19.04
N SER A 48 -16.50 -18.25 -20.28
CA SER A 48 -16.45 -17.46 -21.50
C SER A 48 -17.07 -16.04 -21.34
N GLU A 49 -16.69 -15.14 -22.21
CA GLU A 49 -16.92 -13.68 -22.31
C GLU A 49 -18.37 -13.17 -22.11
N GLU A 50 -19.32 -14.00 -21.74
CA GLU A 50 -20.75 -13.66 -21.63
C GLU A 50 -21.32 -13.69 -20.18
N ILE A 51 -20.52 -13.31 -19.17
CA ILE A 51 -21.16 -13.00 -17.89
C ILE A 51 -22.00 -11.75 -18.07
N SER A 52 -23.31 -11.88 -17.98
CA SER A 52 -24.21 -10.75 -18.16
C SER A 52 -23.88 -9.63 -17.15
N PRO A 53 -24.08 -8.36 -17.51
CA PRO A 53 -23.90 -7.24 -16.58
C PRO A 53 -24.63 -7.45 -15.24
N MET A 54 -25.82 -8.03 -15.29
CA MET A 54 -26.62 -8.38 -14.10
C MET A 54 -25.92 -9.40 -13.19
N ALA A 55 -25.23 -10.42 -13.74
CA ALA A 55 -24.51 -11.39 -12.93
C ALA A 55 -23.31 -10.77 -12.21
N ARG A 56 -22.65 -9.77 -12.83
CA ARG A 56 -21.57 -9.02 -12.19
C ARG A 56 -22.10 -8.14 -11.04
N GLU A 57 -23.23 -7.48 -11.22
CA GLU A 57 -23.87 -6.64 -10.21
C GLU A 57 -24.30 -7.50 -9.01
N LEU A 58 -25.00 -8.60 -9.24
CA LEU A 58 -25.39 -9.56 -8.19
C LEU A 58 -24.19 -10.13 -7.42
N HIS A 59 -23.07 -10.37 -8.11
CA HIS A 59 -21.83 -10.82 -7.45
C HIS A 59 -21.28 -9.74 -6.51
N VAL A 60 -21.25 -8.49 -6.92
CA VAL A 60 -20.77 -7.38 -6.08
C VAL A 60 -21.67 -7.18 -4.87
N GLU A 61 -23.00 -7.20 -5.07
CA GLU A 61 -23.97 -7.12 -4.00
C GLU A 61 -23.80 -8.26 -2.98
N ALA A 62 -23.66 -9.50 -3.45
CA ALA A 62 -23.43 -10.66 -2.57
C ALA A 62 -22.14 -10.53 -1.75
N VAL A 63 -21.05 -10.01 -2.33
CA VAL A 63 -19.81 -9.75 -1.59
C VAL A 63 -20.03 -8.68 -0.51
N TYR A 64 -20.78 -7.62 -0.80
CA TYR A 64 -21.09 -6.60 0.19
C TYR A 64 -21.95 -7.13 1.33
N ASP A 65 -22.94 -7.98 1.02
CA ASP A 65 -23.80 -8.58 2.02
C ASP A 65 -23.01 -9.48 2.97
N ILE A 66 -22.13 -10.34 2.43
CA ILE A 66 -21.23 -11.19 3.22
C ILE A 66 -20.34 -10.35 4.14
N LEU A 67 -19.69 -9.32 3.61
CA LEU A 67 -18.82 -8.46 4.40
C LEU A 67 -19.57 -7.69 5.48
N LYS A 68 -20.79 -7.27 5.18
CA LYS A 68 -21.66 -6.62 6.15
C LYS A 68 -22.05 -7.58 7.29
N GLU A 69 -22.43 -8.82 6.97
CA GLU A 69 -22.75 -9.83 7.96
C GLU A 69 -21.54 -10.14 8.87
N ILE A 70 -20.34 -10.31 8.28
CA ILE A 70 -19.10 -10.48 9.05
C ILE A 70 -18.86 -9.28 9.97
N ARG A 71 -19.05 -8.07 9.47
CA ARG A 71 -18.86 -6.83 10.25
C ARG A 71 -19.85 -6.72 11.40
N ASP A 72 -21.10 -7.10 11.18
CA ASP A 72 -22.17 -7.05 12.20
C ASP A 72 -21.93 -8.11 13.29
N GLU A 73 -21.49 -9.31 12.91
CA GLU A 73 -21.22 -10.43 13.85
C GLU A 73 -19.88 -10.27 14.58
N PHE A 74 -18.85 -9.76 13.88
CA PHE A 74 -17.48 -9.62 14.41
C PHE A 74 -16.96 -8.18 14.29
N PRO A 75 -17.51 -7.21 15.02
CA PRO A 75 -17.19 -5.78 14.83
C PRO A 75 -15.75 -5.40 15.19
N SER A 76 -15.02 -6.25 15.91
CA SER A 76 -13.62 -6.04 16.29
C SER A 76 -12.60 -6.63 15.30
N VAL A 77 -13.06 -7.31 14.25
CA VAL A 77 -12.17 -7.88 13.23
C VAL A 77 -11.86 -6.82 12.18
N ASP A 78 -10.57 -6.56 11.94
CA ASP A 78 -10.13 -5.71 10.84
C ASP A 78 -10.18 -6.49 9.53
N ILE A 79 -10.75 -5.88 8.48
CA ILE A 79 -10.91 -6.51 7.17
C ILE A 79 -10.05 -5.75 6.15
N GLU A 80 -9.15 -6.45 5.47
CA GLU A 80 -8.39 -5.92 4.34
C GLU A 80 -9.01 -6.40 3.02
N ALA A 81 -9.35 -5.44 2.14
CA ALA A 81 -9.79 -5.75 0.78
C ALA A 81 -8.59 -5.98 -0.13
N CYS A 82 -8.56 -7.13 -0.80
CA CYS A 82 -7.59 -7.44 -1.83
C CYS A 82 -8.25 -8.29 -2.92
N SER A 83 -7.98 -7.96 -4.18
CA SER A 83 -8.39 -8.75 -5.33
C SER A 83 -7.44 -8.49 -6.48
N GLY A 84 -6.38 -9.30 -6.63
CA GLY A 84 -5.31 -9.01 -7.57
C GLY A 84 -4.76 -7.60 -7.39
N GLY A 85 -4.48 -7.21 -6.15
CA GLY A 85 -4.21 -5.83 -5.77
C GLY A 85 -5.49 -5.03 -5.56
N GLY A 86 -5.59 -3.86 -6.20
CA GLY A 86 -6.66 -2.88 -6.01
C GLY A 86 -7.93 -3.08 -6.85
N ALA A 87 -8.15 -4.23 -7.48
CA ALA A 87 -9.26 -4.41 -8.43
C ALA A 87 -10.67 -4.35 -7.77
N ARG A 88 -10.75 -4.43 -6.45
CA ARG A 88 -12.00 -4.35 -5.69
C ARG A 88 -12.15 -3.05 -4.88
N VAL A 89 -11.26 -2.09 -5.11
CA VAL A 89 -11.27 -0.82 -4.35
C VAL A 89 -12.31 0.12 -4.94
N ASP A 90 -13.42 0.27 -4.24
CA ASP A 90 -14.47 1.25 -4.51
C ASP A 90 -15.06 1.79 -3.20
N LEU A 91 -15.94 2.80 -3.29
CA LEU A 91 -16.52 3.43 -2.10
C LEU A 91 -17.46 2.51 -1.33
N GLY A 92 -18.09 1.52 -1.99
CA GLY A 92 -18.92 0.51 -1.34
C GLY A 92 -18.06 -0.42 -0.49
N MET A 93 -16.98 -0.95 -1.07
CA MET A 93 -16.01 -1.78 -0.36
C MET A 93 -15.37 -1.03 0.81
N MET A 94 -15.03 0.27 0.65
CA MET A 94 -14.44 1.08 1.71
C MET A 94 -15.35 1.32 2.92
N ARG A 95 -16.65 1.12 2.79
CA ARG A 95 -17.60 1.18 3.93
C ARG A 95 -17.59 -0.09 4.78
N LEU A 96 -17.13 -1.19 4.21
CA LEU A 96 -17.19 -2.53 4.79
C LEU A 96 -15.82 -3.05 5.24
N THR A 97 -14.75 -2.41 4.78
CA THR A 97 -13.36 -2.81 5.08
C THR A 97 -12.60 -1.69 5.77
N ASP A 98 -11.53 -2.03 6.49
CA ASP A 98 -10.70 -1.09 7.23
C ASP A 98 -9.52 -0.59 6.41
N GLN A 99 -9.01 -1.47 5.54
CA GLN A 99 -7.90 -1.16 4.66
C GLN A 99 -8.00 -1.94 3.36
N PHE A 100 -7.19 -1.55 2.38
CA PHE A 100 -7.11 -2.22 1.09
C PHE A 100 -5.66 -2.31 0.60
N TRP A 101 -5.39 -3.32 -0.19
CA TRP A 101 -4.15 -3.52 -0.90
C TRP A 101 -4.22 -2.84 -2.27
N PRO A 102 -3.45 -1.75 -2.52
CA PRO A 102 -3.65 -0.95 -3.73
C PRO A 102 -3.11 -1.61 -5.00
N SER A 103 -2.09 -2.47 -4.88
CA SER A 103 -1.47 -3.16 -6.03
C SER A 103 -0.53 -4.26 -5.56
N ASP A 104 -0.45 -5.37 -6.30
CA ASP A 104 0.52 -6.44 -6.10
C ASP A 104 1.94 -6.07 -6.56
N ASN A 105 2.08 -4.95 -7.26
CA ASN A 105 3.39 -4.43 -7.60
C ASN A 105 4.05 -3.81 -6.35
N THR A 106 5.08 -4.46 -5.85
CA THR A 106 5.83 -4.07 -4.65
C THR A 106 7.16 -3.40 -4.94
N ASP A 107 7.49 -3.15 -6.21
CA ASP A 107 8.67 -2.37 -6.57
C ASP A 107 8.59 -0.97 -5.95
N PRO A 108 9.58 -0.52 -5.16
CA PRO A 108 9.46 0.69 -4.37
C PRO A 108 9.34 1.97 -5.21
N PHE A 109 9.83 1.99 -6.46
CA PHE A 109 9.66 3.13 -7.35
C PHE A 109 8.26 3.19 -7.93
N GLN A 110 7.74 2.05 -8.38
CA GLN A 110 6.38 1.95 -8.86
C GLN A 110 5.38 2.22 -7.73
N ARG A 111 5.70 1.80 -6.51
CA ARG A 111 4.85 2.05 -5.33
C ARG A 111 4.69 3.54 -5.02
N LEU A 112 5.68 4.38 -5.26
CA LEU A 112 5.50 5.84 -5.12
C LEU A 112 4.39 6.37 -6.04
N LEU A 113 4.38 5.97 -7.31
CA LEU A 113 3.34 6.35 -8.27
C LEU A 113 1.96 5.80 -7.86
N ILE A 114 1.91 4.52 -7.51
CA ILE A 114 0.68 3.84 -7.11
C ILE A 114 0.09 4.49 -5.86
N GLN A 115 0.90 4.75 -4.84
CA GLN A 115 0.46 5.32 -3.57
C GLN A 115 0.05 6.79 -3.72
N ASP A 116 0.75 7.57 -4.55
CA ASP A 116 0.39 8.95 -4.83
C ASP A 116 -0.94 9.03 -5.58
N GLY A 117 -1.14 8.18 -6.59
CA GLY A 117 -2.40 8.05 -7.31
C GLY A 117 -3.55 7.62 -6.40
N CYS A 118 -3.36 6.60 -5.56
CA CYS A 118 -4.36 6.14 -4.59
C CYS A 118 -4.75 7.25 -3.59
N ALA A 119 -3.77 8.00 -3.09
CA ALA A 119 -3.99 9.05 -2.11
C ALA A 119 -4.76 10.26 -2.65
N THR A 120 -5.02 10.31 -3.96
CA THR A 120 -5.92 11.29 -4.57
C THR A 120 -7.39 11.04 -4.20
N PHE A 121 -7.75 9.77 -3.97
CA PHE A 121 -9.14 9.36 -3.72
C PHE A 121 -9.35 8.72 -2.35
N TYR A 122 -8.32 8.08 -1.79
CA TYR A 122 -8.41 7.27 -0.58
C TYR A 122 -7.49 7.79 0.51
N LEU A 123 -7.93 7.62 1.76
CA LEU A 123 -7.17 8.06 2.92
C LEU A 123 -5.95 7.14 3.16
N PRO A 124 -4.78 7.72 3.50
CA PRO A 124 -3.59 6.92 3.78
C PRO A 124 -3.77 5.84 4.85
N LYS A 125 -4.58 6.11 5.89
CA LYS A 125 -4.87 5.13 6.94
C LYS A 125 -5.55 3.86 6.45
N MET A 126 -6.16 3.90 5.25
CA MET A 126 -6.84 2.76 4.62
C MET A 126 -5.95 2.03 3.61
N THR A 127 -4.78 2.57 3.29
CA THR A 127 -3.90 2.02 2.26
C THR A 127 -2.84 1.12 2.89
N SER A 128 -2.85 -0.17 2.56
CA SER A 128 -1.79 -1.12 2.94
C SER A 128 -0.52 -0.89 2.14
N CYS A 129 0.59 -0.68 2.84
CA CYS A 129 1.90 -0.47 2.24
C CYS A 129 2.93 -1.38 2.91
N TRP A 130 3.68 -2.14 2.10
CA TRP A 130 4.59 -3.16 2.62
C TRP A 130 6.04 -2.90 2.21
N VAL A 131 6.94 -3.16 3.14
CA VAL A 131 8.36 -3.34 2.86
C VAL A 131 8.56 -4.79 2.45
N THR A 132 8.93 -5.02 1.19
CA THR A 132 9.14 -6.37 0.64
C THR A 132 10.60 -6.64 0.34
N ASP A 133 10.92 -7.89 0.05
CA ASP A 133 12.23 -8.27 -0.46
C ASP A 133 12.50 -7.65 -1.83
N SER A 134 13.77 -7.44 -2.15
CA SER A 134 14.17 -6.99 -3.46
C SER A 134 14.16 -8.15 -4.45
N ASN A 135 13.12 -8.23 -5.25
CA ASN A 135 13.07 -9.18 -6.37
C ASN A 135 13.77 -8.64 -7.64
N SER A 136 14.02 -7.34 -7.70
CA SER A 136 14.76 -6.73 -8.80
C SER A 136 16.24 -6.65 -8.41
N GLY A 137 17.10 -7.40 -9.06
CA GLY A 137 18.56 -7.39 -8.84
C GLY A 137 19.24 -6.02 -9.08
N VAL A 138 18.48 -4.97 -9.31
CA VAL A 138 18.94 -3.59 -9.48
C VAL A 138 19.04 -2.86 -8.14
N TYR A 139 18.26 -3.25 -7.13
CA TYR A 139 18.20 -2.59 -5.82
C TYR A 139 18.51 -3.62 -4.74
N GLY A 140 19.76 -4.01 -4.71
CA GLY A 140 20.25 -5.05 -3.83
C GLY A 140 20.04 -4.74 -2.33
N SER A 141 20.74 -5.40 -1.52
CA SER A 141 20.61 -5.46 -0.08
C SER A 141 21.30 -4.31 0.68
N THR A 142 21.49 -3.13 0.08
CA THR A 142 22.13 -2.02 0.80
C THR A 142 21.21 -1.41 1.85
N LEU A 143 21.78 -0.84 2.92
CA LEU A 143 21.00 -0.16 3.96
C LEU A 143 20.21 1.03 3.39
N GLN A 144 20.77 1.76 2.42
CA GLN A 144 20.12 2.89 1.77
C GLN A 144 18.86 2.47 1.00
N GLU A 145 18.89 1.31 0.36
CA GLU A 145 17.74 0.78 -0.36
C GLU A 145 16.67 0.23 0.58
N LEU A 146 17.08 -0.42 1.64
CA LEU A 146 16.15 -0.84 2.68
C LEU A 146 15.48 0.38 3.33
N GLN A 147 16.23 1.42 3.64
CA GLN A 147 15.70 2.69 4.14
C GLN A 147 14.72 3.33 3.16
N TYR A 148 15.06 3.33 1.86
CA TYR A 148 14.17 3.85 0.82
C TYR A 148 12.82 3.11 0.80
N ARG A 149 12.81 1.79 0.87
CA ARG A 149 11.57 0.99 0.95
C ARG A 149 10.75 1.30 2.18
N PHE A 150 11.41 1.48 3.34
CA PHE A 150 10.72 1.91 4.56
C PHE A 150 10.08 3.28 4.36
N HIS A 151 10.79 4.26 3.83
CA HIS A 151 10.24 5.59 3.60
C HIS A 151 9.07 5.57 2.60
N VAL A 152 9.17 4.79 1.52
CA VAL A 152 8.08 4.61 0.55
C VAL A 152 6.85 4.01 1.24
N SER A 153 7.01 2.92 1.98
CA SER A 153 5.91 2.28 2.68
C SER A 153 5.29 3.20 3.73
N MET A 154 6.10 3.84 4.57
CA MET A 154 5.63 4.78 5.60
C MET A 154 4.88 5.97 5.02
N SER A 155 5.32 6.50 3.87
CA SER A 155 4.70 7.67 3.23
C SER A 155 3.34 7.36 2.60
N GLY A 156 3.01 6.11 2.35
CA GLY A 156 1.78 5.71 1.66
C GLY A 156 0.61 5.40 2.59
N GLY A 157 0.88 5.12 3.86
CA GLY A 157 -0.20 4.77 4.80
C GLY A 157 0.21 3.79 5.88
N THR A 158 -0.41 2.60 5.93
CA THR A 158 -0.09 1.58 6.92
C THR A 158 1.20 0.85 6.57
N LEU A 159 2.07 0.64 7.55
CA LEU A 159 3.35 -0.04 7.36
C LEU A 159 3.21 -1.55 7.67
N GLY A 160 3.37 -2.37 6.66
CA GLY A 160 3.54 -3.82 6.77
C GLY A 160 4.96 -4.27 6.45
N ILE A 161 5.36 -5.42 6.95
CA ILE A 161 6.63 -6.07 6.63
C ILE A 161 6.31 -7.39 5.90
N GLY A 162 6.51 -7.39 4.59
CA GLY A 162 6.38 -8.56 3.72
C GLY A 162 7.72 -9.18 3.32
N ALA A 163 8.83 -8.61 3.80
CA ALA A 163 10.17 -9.13 3.58
C ALA A 163 10.47 -10.32 4.48
N ASN A 164 11.32 -11.23 4.01
CA ASN A 164 11.85 -12.31 4.84
C ASN A 164 12.90 -11.78 5.81
N ILE A 165 12.46 -11.32 6.98
CA ILE A 165 13.33 -10.74 8.02
C ILE A 165 14.39 -11.71 8.55
N THR A 166 14.23 -13.03 8.38
CA THR A 166 15.24 -14.01 8.81
C THR A 166 16.53 -13.95 7.99
N GLN A 167 16.47 -13.29 6.83
CA GLN A 167 17.64 -13.07 5.95
C GLN A 167 18.31 -11.72 6.19
N PHE A 168 17.76 -10.87 7.05
CA PHE A 168 18.37 -9.59 7.38
C PHE A 168 19.64 -9.81 8.21
N ASN A 169 20.72 -9.12 7.85
CA ASN A 169 21.90 -9.04 8.70
C ASN A 169 21.64 -8.10 9.91
N SER A 170 22.60 -8.01 10.83
CA SER A 170 22.46 -7.20 12.05
C SER A 170 22.19 -5.73 11.78
N GLU A 171 22.84 -5.13 10.78
CA GLU A 171 22.66 -3.71 10.44
C GLU A 171 21.27 -3.46 9.81
N GLN A 172 20.79 -4.39 8.99
CA GLN A 172 19.45 -4.34 8.41
C GLN A 172 18.37 -4.50 9.47
N MET A 173 18.56 -5.38 10.45
CA MET A 173 17.65 -5.56 11.58
C MET A 173 17.59 -4.32 12.47
N GLU A 174 18.74 -3.70 12.75
CA GLU A 174 18.82 -2.45 13.50
C GLU A 174 18.10 -1.31 12.76
N LEU A 175 18.35 -1.15 11.46
CA LEU A 175 17.65 -0.17 10.62
C LEU A 175 16.14 -0.42 10.61
N ALA A 176 15.70 -1.65 10.39
CA ALA A 176 14.28 -2.01 10.38
C ALA A 176 13.61 -1.69 11.72
N SER A 177 14.25 -2.05 12.83
CA SER A 177 13.77 -1.75 14.18
C SER A 177 13.63 -0.23 14.40
N LYS A 178 14.63 0.55 13.98
CA LYS A 178 14.59 2.01 14.03
C LYS A 178 13.45 2.57 13.19
N MET A 179 13.29 2.12 11.94
CA MET A 179 12.23 2.60 11.05
C MET A 179 10.83 2.28 11.59
N ILE A 180 10.62 1.09 12.16
CA ILE A 180 9.36 0.72 12.80
C ILE A 180 9.08 1.60 14.02
N ALA A 181 10.09 1.88 14.85
CA ALA A 181 9.95 2.77 15.99
C ALA A 181 9.59 4.19 15.55
N THR A 182 10.29 4.71 14.53
CA THR A 182 10.00 6.01 13.93
C THR A 182 8.56 6.06 13.40
N TYR A 183 8.15 5.05 12.62
CA TYR A 183 6.77 4.97 12.11
C TYR A 183 5.73 5.01 13.22
N LYS A 184 5.91 4.22 14.29
CA LYS A 184 5.02 4.23 15.45
C LYS A 184 4.91 5.62 16.10
N GLY A 185 5.99 6.38 16.07
CA GLY A 185 6.03 7.76 16.60
C GLY A 185 5.32 8.79 15.72
N VAL A 186 5.22 8.56 14.41
CA VAL A 186 4.69 9.55 13.45
C VAL A 186 3.39 9.13 12.75
N ARG A 187 2.95 7.87 12.88
CA ARG A 187 1.77 7.36 12.15
C ARG A 187 0.49 8.15 12.44
N HIS A 188 0.38 8.77 13.63
CA HIS A 188 -0.78 9.60 13.96
C HIS A 188 -0.85 10.86 13.06
N VAL A 189 0.29 11.42 12.69
CA VAL A 189 0.38 12.55 11.74
C VAL A 189 -0.03 12.08 10.34
N ILE A 190 0.46 10.92 9.90
CA ILE A 190 0.17 10.34 8.59
C ILE A 190 -1.32 10.01 8.45
N PHE A 191 -1.94 9.44 9.49
CA PHE A 191 -3.32 8.96 9.43
C PHE A 191 -4.36 10.07 9.55
N ASN A 192 -4.06 11.13 10.30
CA ASN A 192 -5.03 12.16 10.66
C ASN A 192 -4.68 13.55 10.12
N GLY A 193 -3.48 13.72 9.57
CA GLY A 193 -3.00 14.99 9.02
C GLY A 193 -3.54 15.29 7.63
N ASP A 194 -3.35 16.55 7.22
CA ASP A 194 -3.54 16.97 5.84
C ASP A 194 -2.33 16.53 5.01
N ARG A 195 -2.59 15.91 3.86
CA ARG A 195 -1.56 15.44 2.95
C ARG A 195 -1.27 16.47 1.88
N TYR A 196 0.02 16.70 1.64
CA TYR A 196 0.54 17.49 0.53
C TYR A 196 1.46 16.62 -0.31
N SER A 197 1.28 16.66 -1.63
CA SER A 197 2.13 15.97 -2.60
C SER A 197 2.64 16.99 -3.60
N VAL A 198 3.96 17.06 -3.79
CA VAL A 198 4.60 18.04 -4.67
C VAL A 198 5.68 17.37 -5.51
N GLY A 199 5.62 17.61 -6.80
CA GLY A 199 6.49 17.00 -7.79
C GLY A 199 5.96 15.64 -8.28
N ASP A 200 6.20 15.33 -9.53
CA ASP A 200 5.89 14.03 -10.12
C ASP A 200 7.01 13.03 -9.77
N PRO A 201 6.70 11.90 -9.12
CA PRO A 201 7.72 10.92 -8.73
C PRO A 201 8.47 10.32 -9.93
N ALA A 202 7.92 10.37 -11.14
CA ALA A 202 8.55 9.83 -12.35
C ALA A 202 9.45 10.85 -13.08
N THR A 203 9.10 12.12 -13.08
CA THR A 203 9.70 13.12 -13.98
C THR A 203 10.45 14.24 -13.29
N ASP A 204 10.05 14.62 -12.08
CA ASP A 204 10.68 15.72 -11.37
C ASP A 204 11.95 15.28 -10.62
N GLU A 205 12.82 16.21 -10.29
CA GLU A 205 14.08 15.91 -9.59
C GLU A 205 13.84 15.29 -8.22
N TYR A 206 12.75 15.69 -7.55
CA TYR A 206 12.31 15.14 -6.29
C TYR A 206 10.80 15.12 -6.19
N HIS A 207 10.29 14.20 -5.38
CA HIS A 207 8.89 14.10 -4.99
C HIS A 207 8.78 14.27 -3.47
N LEU A 208 7.92 15.17 -3.02
CA LEU A 208 7.60 15.42 -1.62
C LEU A 208 6.25 14.82 -1.28
N VAL A 209 6.20 13.97 -0.25
CA VAL A 209 4.97 13.57 0.43
C VAL A 209 5.04 14.11 1.86
N GLN A 210 4.13 14.99 2.21
CA GLN A 210 4.10 15.63 3.52
C GLN A 210 2.74 15.47 4.18
N TYR A 211 2.75 15.32 5.49
CA TYR A 211 1.56 15.29 6.34
C TYR A 211 1.70 16.34 7.44
N VAL A 212 0.62 17.06 7.72
CA VAL A 212 0.57 18.10 8.76
C VAL A 212 -0.65 17.85 9.64
N THR A 213 -0.46 17.83 10.95
CA THR A 213 -1.60 17.70 11.88
C THR A 213 -2.58 18.85 11.74
N LYS A 214 -3.85 18.63 12.06
CA LYS A 214 -4.92 19.64 11.91
C LYS A 214 -4.70 20.90 12.76
N ASP A 215 -4.00 20.74 13.89
CA ASP A 215 -3.57 21.85 14.75
C ASP A 215 -2.27 22.52 14.28
N GLN A 216 -1.67 22.01 13.21
CA GLN A 216 -0.41 22.49 12.63
C GLN A 216 0.80 22.40 13.60
N LEU A 217 0.73 21.56 14.63
CA LEU A 217 1.82 21.43 15.60
C LEU A 217 2.88 20.41 15.18
N GLU A 218 2.53 19.46 14.33
CA GLU A 218 3.47 18.43 13.87
C GLU A 218 3.40 18.26 12.36
N THR A 219 4.56 18.01 11.75
CA THR A 219 4.63 17.69 10.32
C THR A 219 5.68 16.62 10.04
N VAL A 220 5.34 15.67 9.17
CA VAL A 220 6.24 14.64 8.66
C VAL A 220 6.37 14.82 7.15
N ALA A 221 7.60 14.92 6.66
CA ALA A 221 7.91 15.09 5.25
C ALA A 221 8.84 13.98 4.77
N PHE A 222 8.43 13.29 3.73
CA PHE A 222 9.22 12.31 2.99
C PHE A 222 9.62 12.92 1.65
N ILE A 223 10.90 12.92 1.35
CA ILE A 223 11.44 13.47 0.12
C ILE A 223 12.14 12.35 -0.62
N PHE A 224 11.68 12.08 -1.83
CA PHE A 224 12.19 11.03 -2.69
C PHE A 224 12.89 11.65 -3.89
N ARG A 225 14.08 11.17 -4.19
CA ARG A 225 14.73 11.50 -5.44
C ARG A 225 14.11 10.65 -6.55
N SER A 226 13.79 11.27 -7.68
CA SER A 226 13.34 10.54 -8.86
C SER A 226 14.42 9.56 -9.35
N THR A 227 14.09 8.75 -10.31
CA THR A 227 15.00 7.76 -10.94
C THR A 227 16.20 8.42 -11.65
N SER A 228 16.24 9.75 -11.76
CA SER A 228 17.38 10.48 -12.31
C SER A 228 18.67 10.16 -11.54
N ILE A 229 19.72 9.81 -12.27
CA ILE A 229 21.05 9.45 -11.74
C ILE A 229 21.76 10.66 -11.11
N LYS A 230 21.25 11.87 -11.33
CA LYS A 230 21.88 13.11 -10.86
C LYS A 230 21.66 13.31 -9.36
N PRO A 231 22.69 13.75 -8.61
CA PRO A 231 22.51 14.14 -7.22
C PRO A 231 21.62 15.38 -7.13
N VAL A 232 20.75 15.43 -6.13
CA VAL A 232 20.00 16.65 -5.79
C VAL A 232 20.85 17.45 -4.81
N ILE A 233 21.48 18.51 -5.28
CA ILE A 233 22.37 19.36 -4.48
C ILE A 233 21.92 20.82 -4.60
N GLY A 234 21.74 21.46 -3.45
CA GLY A 234 21.38 22.88 -3.40
C GLY A 234 19.92 23.21 -3.68
N ASN A 235 19.09 22.22 -3.99
CA ASN A 235 17.66 22.41 -4.12
C ASN A 235 17.02 22.67 -2.75
N ARG A 236 15.98 23.49 -2.77
CA ARG A 236 15.19 23.77 -1.58
C ARG A 236 13.79 23.18 -1.75
N VAL A 237 13.39 22.35 -0.81
CA VAL A 237 12.05 21.78 -0.75
C VAL A 237 11.22 22.60 0.22
N LYS A 238 10.17 23.23 -0.31
CA LYS A 238 9.22 24.01 0.49
C LYS A 238 8.21 23.07 1.12
N LEU A 239 8.00 23.24 2.43
CA LEU A 239 6.92 22.59 3.13
C LEU A 239 5.61 23.37 2.98
N HIS A 240 4.50 22.74 3.32
CA HIS A 240 3.16 23.28 3.13
C HIS A 240 2.33 23.18 4.40
N GLY A 241 1.28 23.99 4.51
CA GLY A 241 0.25 23.87 5.55
C GLY A 241 0.70 24.14 6.98
N LEU A 242 1.86 24.72 7.20
CA LEU A 242 2.37 25.03 8.53
C LEU A 242 1.83 26.38 9.04
N ASN A 243 1.81 26.56 10.35
CA ASN A 243 1.54 27.85 10.94
C ASN A 243 2.78 28.76 10.76
N GLU A 244 2.60 29.91 10.12
CA GLU A 244 3.69 30.82 9.78
C GLU A 244 4.46 31.34 10.99
N GLU A 245 3.79 31.50 12.12
CA GLU A 245 4.31 32.15 13.34
C GLU A 245 4.97 31.17 14.31
N LEU A 246 4.73 29.85 14.15
CA LEU A 246 5.28 28.84 15.05
C LEU A 246 6.72 28.47 14.65
N LEU A 247 7.50 28.17 15.67
CA LEU A 247 8.89 27.71 15.55
C LEU A 247 8.89 26.17 15.56
N TYR A 248 9.33 25.57 14.48
CA TYR A 248 9.39 24.11 14.31
C TYR A 248 10.82 23.60 14.49
N THR A 249 10.97 22.57 15.30
CA THR A 249 12.26 21.91 15.54
C THR A 249 12.24 20.50 14.98
N SER A 250 13.26 20.14 14.18
CA SER A 250 13.44 18.78 13.68
C SER A 250 13.80 17.83 14.82
N ILE A 251 13.17 16.64 14.82
CA ILE A 251 13.38 15.59 15.84
C ILE A 251 14.53 14.64 15.43
N GLU A 252 14.73 14.37 14.14
CA GLU A 252 15.62 13.31 13.66
C GLU A 252 16.92 13.78 13.01
N ALA A 253 16.97 15.01 12.52
CA ALA A 253 18.18 15.56 11.91
C ALA A 253 18.90 16.49 12.90
N GLU A 254 20.16 16.86 12.58
CA GLU A 254 20.84 17.96 13.24
C GLU A 254 19.83 19.06 13.53
N GLN A 255 19.65 19.42 14.79
CA GLN A 255 18.57 20.27 15.30
C GLN A 255 18.35 21.50 14.43
N CYS A 256 17.56 21.36 13.40
CA CYS A 256 17.14 22.45 12.53
C CYS A 256 15.88 23.05 13.15
N THR A 257 15.96 24.30 13.55
CA THR A 257 14.84 25.05 14.11
C THR A 257 14.54 26.23 13.20
N MET A 258 13.31 26.29 12.66
CA MET A 258 12.89 27.32 11.71
C MET A 258 11.42 27.70 11.94
N TYR A 259 11.10 28.98 11.67
CA TYR A 259 9.70 29.39 11.61
C TYR A 259 8.96 28.71 10.47
N GLY A 260 7.65 28.46 10.63
CA GLY A 260 6.82 27.88 9.59
C GLY A 260 6.83 28.69 8.30
N CYS A 261 6.81 30.03 8.40
CA CYS A 261 6.96 30.89 7.22
C CYS A 261 8.29 30.65 6.48
N SER A 262 9.38 30.39 7.19
CA SER A 262 10.68 30.10 6.57
C SER A 262 10.69 28.71 5.90
N LEU A 263 10.11 27.71 6.55
CA LEU A 263 9.97 26.36 5.97
C LEU A 263 9.11 26.37 4.69
N MET A 264 8.06 27.19 4.66
CA MET A 264 7.16 27.29 3.49
C MET A 264 7.71 28.19 2.37
N ARG A 265 8.41 29.25 2.69
CA ARG A 265 8.87 30.24 1.68
C ARG A 265 10.30 29.96 1.19
N LEU A 266 11.21 29.68 2.11
CA LEU A 266 12.62 29.39 1.79
C LEU A 266 12.86 27.89 1.58
N GLY A 267 12.15 27.03 2.32
CA GLY A 267 12.26 25.60 2.27
C GLY A 267 13.51 25.05 2.97
N LEU A 268 13.56 23.72 3.02
CA LEU A 268 14.69 22.93 3.52
C LEU A 268 15.77 22.81 2.45
N SER A 269 17.02 23.05 2.80
CA SER A 269 18.14 22.77 1.90
C SER A 269 18.36 21.26 1.82
N LEU A 270 18.31 20.72 0.62
CA LEU A 270 18.55 19.31 0.37
C LEU A 270 19.97 19.04 -0.09
N SER A 271 20.56 18.00 0.46
CA SER A 271 21.78 17.40 -0.05
C SER A 271 21.60 15.90 -0.06
N MET A 272 21.19 15.36 -1.20
CA MET A 272 21.07 13.92 -1.42
C MET A 272 22.14 13.45 -2.41
N PRO A 273 23.24 12.84 -1.93
CA PRO A 273 24.23 12.21 -2.79
C PRO A 273 23.60 11.09 -3.61
N THR A 274 24.30 10.63 -4.64
CA THR A 274 23.77 9.60 -5.56
C THR A 274 23.39 8.28 -4.88
N SER A 275 24.06 7.98 -3.75
CA SER A 275 23.74 6.79 -2.93
C SER A 275 22.46 6.92 -2.12
N GLN A 276 22.00 8.15 -1.82
CA GLN A 276 20.82 8.40 -1.01
C GLN A 276 19.62 8.73 -1.91
N ARG A 277 18.52 8.02 -1.73
CA ARG A 277 17.33 8.16 -2.57
C ARG A 277 16.13 8.75 -1.85
N SER A 278 16.17 8.82 -0.54
CA SER A 278 15.09 9.41 0.25
C SER A 278 15.60 10.03 1.53
N MET A 279 14.86 11.02 2.00
CA MET A 279 15.04 11.65 3.31
C MET A 279 13.67 11.72 3.98
N MET A 280 13.69 11.69 5.31
CA MET A 280 12.52 11.94 6.13
C MET A 280 12.85 13.05 7.12
N PHE A 281 11.88 13.91 7.37
CA PHE A 281 11.95 14.96 8.40
C PHE A 281 10.68 14.90 9.24
N TYR A 282 10.87 15.00 10.54
CA TYR A 282 9.78 15.13 11.48
C TYR A 282 9.99 16.39 12.31
N PHE A 283 9.06 17.32 12.24
CA PHE A 283 9.11 18.57 12.97
C PHE A 283 7.98 18.67 13.97
N LYS A 284 8.29 19.24 15.13
CA LYS A 284 7.32 19.66 16.14
C LYS A 284 7.42 21.15 16.37
N ALA A 285 6.27 21.81 16.44
CA ALA A 285 6.20 23.20 16.84
C ALA A 285 6.38 23.35 18.35
N ALA A 286 7.13 24.36 18.76
CA ALA A 286 7.10 24.80 20.14
C ALA A 286 5.76 25.50 20.40
N ILE A 287 5.02 25.02 21.40
CA ILE A 287 3.84 25.71 21.91
C ILE A 287 4.37 26.86 22.79
N PRO A 288 3.93 28.11 22.55
CA PRO A 288 4.36 29.26 23.33
C PRO A 288 4.00 29.13 24.82
#